data_8ce179d0e738fbcd55fd3617bf18a354
#
_entry.id   8ce179d0e738fbcd55fd3617bf18a354
#
_cell.length_a   1.000
_cell.length_b   1.000
_cell.length_c   1.000
_cell.angle_alpha   90.00
_cell.angle_beta   90.00
_cell.angle_gamma   90.00
#
_symmetry.space_group_name_H-M   'P 1'
#
loop_
_entity.id
_entity.type
_entity.pdbx_description
1 polymer ?
#
loop_
_entity_poly.entity_id
_entity_poly.type
_entity_poly.pdbx_seq_one_letter_code
_entity_poly.pdbx_strand_id
1 'polypeptide(L)'
;MRVFLLTLALVPALSAPAQQPAQQPASPPAGSNWQHVQALPAGQSINVKARKSHAGCKLKSVDADSLTCTHGKDLVFQRADILSVEIPRRGRSTLIATGVGAGVGAIVGAATSGCSTAEKNSWFGCFLTPTRPQGAAIGALVFGLIGAPVGALTDFTRSTVYRAP
;
A
#
# COMPACT_ATOMS: atom_id res chain seq x y z
N MET A 1 40.92 -23.38 36.68
CA MET A 1 39.50 -23.18 36.97
C MET A 1 39.10 -21.83 36.40
N ARG A 2 38.44 -21.80 35.24
CA ARG A 2 37.89 -20.58 34.64
C ARG A 2 36.38 -20.72 34.63
N VAL A 3 35.73 -19.91 35.45
CA VAL A 3 34.28 -19.85 35.61
C VAL A 3 33.73 -19.05 34.42
N PHE A 4 33.02 -19.70 33.51
CA PHE A 4 32.27 -19.07 32.45
C PHE A 4 30.93 -18.59 33.02
N LEU A 5 30.80 -17.29 33.23
CA LEU A 5 29.54 -16.65 33.55
C LEU A 5 28.67 -16.59 32.26
N LEU A 6 27.67 -17.46 32.18
CA LEU A 6 26.60 -17.40 31.18
C LEU A 6 25.68 -16.22 31.56
N THR A 7 25.80 -15.10 30.92
CA THR A 7 24.78 -14.03 30.94
C THR A 7 23.63 -14.43 30.08
N LEU A 8 22.56 -14.90 30.71
CA LEU A 8 21.26 -15.16 30.09
C LEU A 8 20.60 -13.82 29.77
N ALA A 9 20.66 -13.41 28.53
CA ALA A 9 19.97 -12.21 28.05
C ALA A 9 18.46 -12.48 28.01
N LEU A 10 17.75 -11.92 28.99
CA LEU A 10 16.30 -11.90 29.09
C LEU A 10 15.75 -10.98 27.94
N VAL A 11 15.25 -11.59 26.88
CA VAL A 11 14.56 -10.88 25.82
C VAL A 11 13.18 -10.49 26.35
N PRO A 12 12.85 -9.20 26.52
CA PRO A 12 11.49 -8.82 26.88
C PRO A 12 10.57 -9.17 25.69
N ALA A 13 9.61 -10.06 25.94
CA ALA A 13 8.52 -10.33 25.04
C ALA A 13 7.72 -9.01 24.88
N LEU A 14 7.91 -8.29 23.78
CA LEU A 14 7.03 -7.22 23.37
C LEU A 14 5.67 -7.86 23.09
N SER A 15 4.79 -7.77 24.08
CA SER A 15 3.35 -8.04 23.88
C SER A 15 2.83 -7.03 22.87
N ALA A 16 2.76 -7.42 21.62
CA ALA A 16 2.07 -6.66 20.61
C ALA A 16 0.61 -6.53 21.06
N PRO A 17 0.06 -5.31 21.23
CA PRO A 17 -1.37 -5.15 21.46
C PRO A 17 -2.07 -5.79 20.27
N ALA A 18 -2.98 -6.73 20.56
CA ALA A 18 -3.86 -7.30 19.56
C ALA A 18 -4.59 -6.13 18.90
N GLN A 19 -4.16 -5.76 17.69
CA GLN A 19 -4.86 -4.80 16.87
C GLN A 19 -6.22 -5.42 16.60
N GLN A 20 -7.25 -4.93 17.30
CA GLN A 20 -8.64 -5.18 16.93
C GLN A 20 -8.72 -4.94 15.42
N PRO A 21 -9.23 -5.91 14.64
CA PRO A 21 -9.46 -5.69 13.22
C PRO A 21 -10.34 -4.45 13.15
N ALA A 22 -9.77 -3.35 12.63
CA ALA A 22 -10.51 -2.14 12.37
C ALA A 22 -11.73 -2.58 11.58
N GLN A 23 -12.91 -2.44 12.17
CA GLN A 23 -14.17 -2.78 11.53
C GLN A 23 -14.18 -2.03 10.21
N GLN A 24 -13.90 -2.80 9.17
CA GLN A 24 -13.92 -2.31 7.82
C GLN A 24 -15.34 -1.82 7.61
N PRO A 25 -15.58 -0.51 7.40
CA PRO A 25 -16.94 -0.04 7.19
C PRO A 25 -17.49 -0.86 6.05
N ALA A 26 -18.59 -1.55 6.31
CA ALA A 26 -19.27 -2.42 5.35
C ALA A 26 -19.33 -1.69 4.03
N SER A 27 -18.80 -2.30 2.95
CA SER A 27 -18.89 -1.73 1.62
C SER A 27 -20.36 -1.46 1.35
N PRO A 28 -20.76 -0.21 1.11
CA PRO A 28 -22.17 0.08 0.86
C PRO A 28 -22.62 -0.77 -0.33
N PRO A 29 -23.83 -1.33 -0.28
CA PRO A 29 -24.37 -2.15 -1.35
C PRO A 29 -24.25 -1.37 -2.67
N ALA A 30 -23.92 -2.09 -3.75
CA ALA A 30 -23.70 -1.54 -5.09
C ALA A 30 -25.04 -1.05 -5.70
N GLY A 31 -25.69 -0.12 -5.02
CA GLY A 31 -26.86 0.61 -5.48
C GLY A 31 -26.46 2.04 -5.80
N SER A 32 -27.04 2.59 -6.84
CA SER A 32 -26.85 3.94 -7.40
C SER A 32 -27.09 5.08 -6.39
N ASN A 33 -26.36 5.07 -5.29
CA ASN A 33 -26.66 5.96 -4.17
C ASN A 33 -25.85 7.25 -4.30
N TRP A 34 -26.40 8.21 -5.07
CA TRP A 34 -25.85 9.56 -5.20
C TRP A 34 -25.68 10.25 -3.84
N GLN A 35 -26.49 9.88 -2.84
CA GLN A 35 -26.35 10.36 -1.47
C GLN A 35 -24.99 10.06 -0.86
N HIS A 36 -24.36 8.95 -1.21
CA HIS A 36 -22.99 8.64 -0.76
C HIS A 36 -21.95 9.58 -1.35
N VAL A 37 -22.15 10.04 -2.58
CA VAL A 37 -21.28 11.05 -3.20
C VAL A 37 -21.47 12.40 -2.51
N GLN A 38 -22.70 12.76 -2.17
CA GLN A 38 -23.02 13.99 -1.43
C GLN A 38 -22.45 14.00 -0.01
N ALA A 39 -22.31 12.82 0.61
CA ALA A 39 -21.72 12.68 1.94
C ALA A 39 -20.19 12.74 1.96
N LEU A 40 -19.52 12.83 0.80
CA LEU A 40 -18.08 12.92 0.74
C LEU A 40 -17.60 14.29 1.21
N PRO A 41 -16.51 14.34 1.99
CA PRO A 41 -15.93 15.61 2.43
C PRO A 41 -15.33 16.38 1.25
N ALA A 42 -15.51 17.69 1.25
CA ALA A 42 -14.83 18.58 0.30
C ALA A 42 -13.31 18.42 0.41
N GLY A 43 -12.60 18.50 -0.71
CA GLY A 43 -11.15 18.27 -0.79
C GLY A 43 -10.74 16.80 -0.98
N GLN A 44 -11.68 15.86 -0.89
CA GLN A 44 -11.43 14.44 -1.15
C GLN A 44 -10.96 14.23 -2.60
N SER A 45 -9.88 13.48 -2.77
CA SER A 45 -9.45 13.04 -4.10
C SER A 45 -10.41 11.99 -4.62
N ILE A 46 -10.95 12.20 -5.81
CA ILE A 46 -11.89 11.29 -6.47
C ILE A 46 -11.49 11.09 -7.94
N ASN A 47 -11.87 9.95 -8.49
CA ASN A 47 -11.80 9.67 -9.92
C ASN A 47 -13.22 9.61 -10.45
N VAL A 48 -13.55 10.53 -11.35
CA VAL A 48 -14.86 10.59 -12.00
C VAL A 48 -14.73 10.01 -13.41
N LYS A 49 -15.51 8.97 -13.69
CA LYS A 49 -15.71 8.46 -15.05
C LYS A 49 -17.02 9.01 -15.57
N ALA A 50 -16.96 9.89 -16.55
CA ALA A 50 -18.11 10.36 -17.31
C ALA A 50 -18.10 9.73 -18.70
N ARG A 51 -19.22 9.81 -19.42
CA ARG A 51 -19.38 9.22 -20.77
C ARG A 51 -18.34 9.72 -21.77
N LYS A 52 -17.89 10.96 -21.65
CA LYS A 52 -16.96 11.62 -22.60
C LYS A 52 -15.58 11.89 -22.02
N SER A 53 -15.41 11.70 -20.73
CA SER A 53 -14.16 12.08 -20.05
C SER A 53 -13.91 11.24 -18.80
N HIS A 54 -12.63 11.12 -18.44
CA HIS A 54 -12.20 10.53 -17.19
C HIS A 54 -11.25 11.53 -16.52
N ALA A 55 -11.54 11.93 -15.30
CA ALA A 55 -10.72 12.89 -14.58
C ALA A 55 -10.50 12.46 -13.12
N GLY A 56 -9.25 12.52 -12.69
CA GLY A 56 -8.89 12.50 -11.27
C GLY A 56 -8.86 13.94 -10.76
N CYS A 57 -9.67 14.28 -9.77
CA CYS A 57 -9.80 15.64 -9.27
C CYS A 57 -10.08 15.68 -7.76
N LYS A 58 -9.99 16.86 -7.16
CA LYS A 58 -10.40 17.09 -5.77
C LYS A 58 -11.84 17.57 -5.75
N LEU A 59 -12.67 16.91 -4.96
CA LEU A 59 -14.08 17.27 -4.80
C LEU A 59 -14.20 18.69 -4.21
N LYS A 60 -14.99 19.54 -4.84
CA LYS A 60 -15.29 20.90 -4.38
C LYS A 60 -16.69 20.96 -3.77
N SER A 61 -17.70 20.54 -4.52
CA SER A 61 -19.08 20.46 -4.07
C SER A 61 -19.85 19.38 -4.85
N VAL A 62 -20.90 18.88 -4.26
CA VAL A 62 -21.83 17.94 -4.88
C VAL A 62 -23.24 18.46 -4.66
N ASP A 63 -23.93 18.71 -5.75
CA ASP A 63 -25.34 19.10 -5.76
C ASP A 63 -26.24 17.89 -6.09
N ALA A 64 -27.55 18.09 -6.16
CA ALA A 64 -28.50 17.03 -6.51
C ALA A 64 -28.22 16.44 -7.90
N ASP A 65 -27.85 17.27 -8.88
CA ASP A 65 -27.71 16.90 -10.29
C ASP A 65 -26.33 17.19 -10.88
N SER A 66 -25.38 17.71 -10.08
CA SER A 66 -24.04 18.04 -10.52
C SER A 66 -22.96 17.76 -9.49
N LEU A 67 -21.75 17.50 -9.98
CA LEU A 67 -20.53 17.33 -9.19
C LEU A 67 -19.49 18.31 -9.71
N THR A 68 -19.01 19.18 -8.83
CA THR A 68 -17.93 20.12 -9.13
C THR A 68 -16.65 19.64 -8.50
N CYS A 69 -15.60 19.50 -9.28
CA CYS A 69 -14.28 19.15 -8.78
C CYS A 69 -13.17 20.00 -9.43
N THR A 70 -12.04 20.08 -8.78
CA THR A 70 -10.90 20.90 -9.21
C THR A 70 -9.74 20.00 -9.64
N HIS A 71 -9.27 20.23 -10.88
CA HIS A 71 -8.04 19.65 -11.41
C HIS A 71 -7.29 20.76 -12.18
N GLY A 72 -6.63 21.67 -11.43
CA GLY A 72 -6.05 22.90 -12.00
C GLY A 72 -7.10 23.92 -12.41
N LYS A 73 -8.24 23.45 -12.93
CA LYS A 73 -9.45 24.23 -13.27
C LYS A 73 -10.67 23.57 -12.64
N ASP A 74 -11.73 24.34 -12.45
CA ASP A 74 -12.99 23.78 -11.98
C ASP A 74 -13.67 23.01 -13.12
N LEU A 75 -13.97 21.76 -12.86
CA LEU A 75 -14.68 20.85 -13.77
C LEU A 75 -16.05 20.56 -13.17
N VAL A 76 -17.08 20.74 -13.97
CA VAL A 76 -18.47 20.45 -13.58
C VAL A 76 -18.95 19.25 -14.39
N PHE A 77 -19.42 18.22 -13.70
CA PHE A 77 -19.99 17.02 -14.30
C PHE A 77 -21.47 16.94 -13.96
N GLN A 78 -22.31 16.76 -14.98
CA GLN A 78 -23.73 16.50 -14.78
C GLN A 78 -23.90 15.04 -14.33
N ARG A 79 -24.77 14.79 -13.35
CA ARG A 79 -25.05 13.45 -12.81
C ARG A 79 -25.41 12.45 -13.91
N ALA A 80 -26.19 12.88 -14.91
CA ALA A 80 -26.61 12.05 -16.04
C ALA A 80 -25.44 11.53 -16.89
N ASP A 81 -24.31 12.26 -16.91
CA ASP A 81 -23.11 11.89 -17.66
C ASP A 81 -22.12 11.04 -16.84
N ILE A 82 -22.27 11.00 -15.52
CA ILE A 82 -21.37 10.27 -14.63
C ILE A 82 -21.71 8.78 -14.66
N LEU A 83 -20.73 7.96 -15.05
CA LEU A 83 -20.83 6.50 -15.03
C LEU A 83 -20.39 5.92 -13.69
N SER A 84 -19.32 6.43 -13.10
CA SER A 84 -18.87 6.02 -11.78
C SER A 84 -18.03 7.09 -11.08
N VAL A 85 -18.08 7.09 -9.76
CA VAL A 85 -17.21 7.87 -8.88
C VAL A 85 -16.44 6.91 -8.00
N GLU A 86 -15.12 6.99 -8.06
CA GLU A 86 -14.21 6.11 -7.34
C GLU A 86 -13.30 6.92 -6.41
N ILE A 87 -13.01 6.39 -5.23
CA ILE A 87 -12.05 6.98 -4.29
C ILE A 87 -10.76 6.17 -4.34
N PRO A 88 -9.60 6.79 -4.66
CA PRO A 88 -8.31 6.13 -4.61
C PRO A 88 -7.93 5.82 -3.16
N ARG A 89 -7.59 4.57 -2.85
CA ARG A 89 -7.15 4.12 -1.53
C ARG A 89 -5.63 3.94 -1.51
N ARG A 90 -4.89 5.03 -1.65
CA ARG A 90 -3.43 5.04 -1.76
C ARG A 90 -2.72 4.29 -0.63
N GLY A 91 -3.14 4.47 0.61
CA GLY A 91 -2.52 3.79 1.76
C GLY A 91 -2.57 2.26 1.65
N ARG A 92 -3.70 1.70 1.17
CA ARG A 92 -3.84 0.26 1.00
C ARG A 92 -2.98 -0.27 -0.16
N SER A 93 -2.90 0.47 -1.26
CA SER A 93 -2.02 0.14 -2.39
C SER A 93 -0.56 0.11 -1.96
N THR A 94 -0.12 1.09 -1.18
CA THR A 94 1.25 1.16 -0.64
C THR A 94 1.55 -0.05 0.25
N LEU A 95 0.66 -0.41 1.17
CA LEU A 95 0.85 -1.56 2.05
C LEU A 95 0.98 -2.87 1.28
N ILE A 96 0.13 -3.08 0.27
CA ILE A 96 0.19 -4.28 -0.58
C ILE A 96 1.51 -4.32 -1.36
N ALA A 97 1.89 -3.22 -2.02
CA ALA A 97 3.11 -3.17 -2.81
C ALA A 97 4.37 -3.32 -1.95
N THR A 98 4.41 -2.71 -0.75
CA THR A 98 5.50 -2.90 0.21
C THR A 98 5.58 -4.34 0.69
N GLY A 99 4.46 -4.95 1.03
CA GLY A 99 4.40 -6.34 1.48
C GLY A 99 4.86 -7.33 0.42
N VAL A 100 4.41 -7.16 -0.82
CA VAL A 100 4.85 -7.98 -1.96
C VAL A 100 6.33 -7.76 -2.24
N GLY A 101 6.79 -6.50 -2.28
CA GLY A 101 8.20 -6.17 -2.48
C GLY A 101 9.08 -6.80 -1.40
N ALA A 102 8.74 -6.64 -0.14
CA ALA A 102 9.48 -7.22 0.98
C ALA A 102 9.50 -8.77 0.92
N GLY A 103 8.38 -9.40 0.59
CA GLY A 103 8.29 -10.86 0.45
C GLY A 103 9.18 -11.40 -0.67
N VAL A 104 9.10 -10.82 -1.86
CA VAL A 104 9.96 -11.19 -3.00
C VAL A 104 11.42 -10.92 -2.66
N GLY A 105 11.71 -9.75 -2.08
CA GLY A 105 13.07 -9.38 -1.68
C GLY A 105 13.67 -10.34 -0.66
N ALA A 106 12.88 -10.80 0.32
CA ALA A 106 13.33 -11.79 1.29
C ALA A 106 13.72 -13.12 0.63
N ILE A 107 12.91 -13.61 -0.32
CA ILE A 107 13.18 -14.85 -1.04
C ILE A 107 14.44 -14.71 -1.88
N VAL A 108 14.55 -13.65 -2.67
CA VAL A 108 15.73 -13.39 -3.52
C VAL A 108 16.98 -13.20 -2.65
N GLY A 109 16.88 -12.39 -1.60
CA GLY A 109 18.00 -12.15 -0.68
C GLY A 109 18.47 -13.42 0.02
N ALA A 110 17.57 -14.30 0.43
CA ALA A 110 17.93 -15.60 1.02
C ALA A 110 18.57 -16.54 -0.02
N ALA A 111 18.04 -16.54 -1.26
CA ALA A 111 18.56 -17.42 -2.32
C ALA A 111 19.94 -17.01 -2.81
N THR A 112 20.23 -15.70 -2.85
CA THR A 112 21.51 -15.18 -3.32
C THR A 112 22.57 -15.06 -2.22
N SER A 113 22.18 -15.21 -0.95
CA SER A 113 23.09 -15.17 0.18
C SER A 113 23.63 -16.55 0.53
N GLY A 114 24.86 -16.57 1.00
CA GLY A 114 25.56 -17.79 1.40
C GLY A 114 26.87 -17.95 0.67
N CYS A 115 27.83 -18.60 1.34
CA CYS A 115 29.14 -18.87 0.75
C CYS A 115 29.07 -19.92 -0.35
N SER A 116 29.52 -19.58 -1.55
CA SER A 116 29.79 -20.55 -2.60
C SER A 116 31.03 -21.39 -2.26
N THR A 117 31.14 -22.56 -2.90
CA THR A 117 32.31 -23.45 -2.70
C THR A 117 33.61 -22.78 -3.12
N ALA A 118 33.57 -21.88 -4.10
CA ALA A 118 34.73 -21.09 -4.56
C ALA A 118 35.13 -20.02 -3.52
N GLU A 119 34.18 -19.41 -2.84
CA GLU A 119 34.46 -18.37 -1.83
C GLU A 119 34.97 -18.95 -0.51
N LYS A 120 34.65 -20.21 -0.19
CA LYS A 120 35.19 -20.89 1.01
C LYS A 120 36.71 -21.02 1.01
N ASN A 121 37.31 -21.01 -0.16
CA ASN A 121 38.79 -21.07 -0.31
C ASN A 121 39.47 -19.70 -0.19
N SER A 122 38.70 -18.61 -0.08
CA SER A 122 39.22 -17.27 0.12
C SER A 122 39.20 -16.90 1.60
N TRP A 123 40.33 -16.41 2.13
CA TRP A 123 40.46 -16.04 3.56
C TRP A 123 39.39 -15.08 4.06
N PHE A 124 38.88 -14.19 3.22
CA PHE A 124 37.87 -13.22 3.52
C PHE A 124 36.50 -13.48 2.86
N GLY A 125 36.40 -14.46 1.95
CA GLY A 125 35.22 -14.65 1.10
C GLY A 125 33.92 -14.86 1.87
N CYS A 126 33.95 -15.67 2.93
CA CYS A 126 32.75 -15.95 3.74
C CYS A 126 32.50 -14.96 4.88
N PHE A 127 33.45 -14.12 5.23
CA PHE A 127 33.28 -13.17 6.31
C PHE A 127 32.43 -11.96 5.93
N LEU A 128 32.45 -11.60 4.64
CA LEU A 128 31.70 -10.47 4.10
C LEU A 128 30.39 -10.88 3.42
N THR A 129 30.14 -12.17 3.23
CA THR A 129 28.87 -12.65 2.66
C THR A 129 27.79 -12.75 3.73
N PRO A 130 26.61 -12.14 3.53
CA PRO A 130 25.53 -12.23 4.49
C PRO A 130 25.04 -13.66 4.61
N THR A 131 24.73 -14.08 5.83
CA THR A 131 24.05 -15.36 6.06
C THR A 131 22.67 -15.33 5.44
N ARG A 132 22.07 -16.49 5.16
CA ARG A 132 20.72 -16.57 4.57
C ARG A 132 19.69 -15.69 5.28
N PRO A 133 19.56 -15.68 6.62
CA PRO A 133 18.60 -14.81 7.29
C PRO A 133 18.96 -13.32 7.15
N GLN A 134 20.25 -12.97 7.14
CA GLN A 134 20.68 -11.59 6.91
C GLN A 134 20.39 -11.14 5.48
N GLY A 135 20.65 -12.01 4.49
CA GLY A 135 20.33 -11.75 3.10
C GLY A 135 18.83 -11.57 2.87
N ALA A 136 18.00 -12.40 3.51
CA ALA A 136 16.55 -12.25 3.49
C ALA A 136 16.11 -10.90 4.08
N ALA A 137 16.68 -10.49 5.21
CA ALA A 137 16.35 -9.21 5.84
C ALA A 137 16.76 -8.01 4.98
N ILE A 138 17.98 -8.02 4.43
CA ILE A 138 18.46 -6.97 3.53
C ILE A 138 17.60 -6.91 2.25
N GLY A 139 17.32 -8.06 1.65
CA GLY A 139 16.46 -8.15 0.48
C GLY A 139 15.05 -7.62 0.75
N ALA A 140 14.44 -7.99 1.88
CA ALA A 140 13.14 -7.49 2.27
C ALA A 140 13.12 -5.96 2.45
N LEU A 141 14.15 -5.38 3.08
CA LEU A 141 14.27 -3.94 3.26
C LEU A 141 14.43 -3.21 1.92
N VAL A 142 15.35 -3.64 1.08
CA VAL A 142 15.62 -2.99 -0.21
C VAL A 142 14.38 -3.01 -1.10
N PHE A 143 13.79 -4.18 -1.31
CA PHE A 143 12.61 -4.33 -2.17
C PHE A 143 11.35 -3.75 -1.54
N GLY A 144 11.22 -3.77 -0.20
CA GLY A 144 10.14 -3.09 0.51
C GLY A 144 10.19 -1.57 0.35
N LEU A 145 11.39 -0.97 0.44
CA LEU A 145 11.59 0.46 0.22
C LEU A 145 11.32 0.88 -1.23
N ILE A 146 11.60 0.01 -2.20
CA ILE A 146 11.26 0.26 -3.62
C ILE A 146 9.75 0.06 -3.84
N GLY A 147 9.15 -0.93 -3.22
CA GLY A 147 7.72 -1.23 -3.33
C GLY A 147 6.82 -0.13 -2.77
N ALA A 148 7.25 0.55 -1.69
CA ALA A 148 6.47 1.62 -1.08
C ALA A 148 6.15 2.79 -2.04
N PRO A 149 7.13 3.45 -2.71
CA PRO A 149 6.83 4.52 -3.65
C PRO A 149 6.07 4.02 -4.88
N VAL A 150 6.35 2.81 -5.38
CA VAL A 150 5.60 2.22 -6.49
C VAL A 150 4.13 2.06 -6.11
N GLY A 151 3.83 1.54 -4.92
CA GLY A 151 2.46 1.39 -4.42
C GLY A 151 1.75 2.73 -4.17
N ALA A 152 2.50 3.78 -3.80
CA ALA A 152 1.94 5.13 -3.60
C ALA A 152 1.60 5.83 -4.92
N LEU A 153 2.38 5.57 -5.97
CA LEU A 153 2.18 6.16 -7.30
C LEU A 153 1.13 5.41 -8.13
N THR A 154 0.94 4.11 -7.85
CA THR A 154 0.00 3.25 -8.57
C THR A 154 -1.24 3.01 -7.71
N ASP A 155 -2.40 3.55 -8.15
CA ASP A 155 -3.69 3.35 -7.48
C ASP A 155 -4.26 1.97 -7.82
N PHE A 156 -3.70 0.90 -7.25
CA PHE A 156 -4.19 -0.47 -7.47
C PHE A 156 -5.54 -0.73 -6.79
N THR A 157 -5.82 -0.02 -5.69
CA THR A 157 -7.05 -0.22 -4.93
C THR A 157 -7.94 1.02 -5.02
N ARG A 158 -9.11 0.83 -5.65
CA ARG A 158 -10.14 1.86 -5.77
C ARG A 158 -11.41 1.40 -5.08
N SER A 159 -12.11 2.32 -4.46
CA SER A 159 -13.43 2.06 -3.89
C SER A 159 -14.48 2.79 -4.71
N THR A 160 -15.36 2.05 -5.35
CA THR A 160 -16.47 2.64 -6.10
C THR A 160 -17.53 3.13 -5.10
N VAL A 161 -17.84 4.41 -5.11
CA VAL A 161 -18.86 5.04 -4.26
C VAL A 161 -20.17 5.18 -5.02
N TYR A 162 -20.10 5.43 -6.30
CA TYR A 162 -21.26 5.58 -7.18
C TYR A 162 -21.03 4.85 -8.49
N ARG A 163 -22.07 4.18 -8.97
CA ARG A 163 -22.16 3.63 -10.32
C ARG A 163 -23.55 3.96 -10.89
N ALA A 164 -23.59 4.47 -12.09
CA ALA A 164 -24.84 4.67 -12.79
C ALA A 164 -25.56 3.33 -13.00
N PRO A 165 -26.90 3.31 -12.93
CA PRO A 165 -27.71 2.13 -13.19
C PRO A 165 -27.58 1.61 -14.62
#